data_47ba2f7d146ec459a1ca6d9fbcb30050
#
_entry.id   47ba2f7d146ec459a1ca6d9fbcb30050
#
_cell.length_a   1.000
_cell.length_b   1.000
_cell.length_c   1.000
_cell.angle_alpha   90.00
_cell.angle_beta   90.00
_cell.angle_gamma   90.00
#
_symmetry.space_group_name_H-M   'P 1'
#
loop_
_entity.id
_entity.type
_entity.pdbx_description
1 polymer ?
#
loop_
_entity_poly.entity_id
_entity_poly.type
_entity_poly.pdbx_seq_one_letter_code
_entity_poly.pdbx_strand_id
1 'polypeptide(L)'
;ALILASISDGVFHPLDIDAKINAAYIVLGLLYGNGDFTKTMEISTRAGQDSDCNPSSAGGILGTMIGYDAIPEYWMEGLRGAEGKNFKYTSLCLDQIYTISNKHALEMIRRNGGKVEKENVTIAVQRPETVRLEQSFTDMYPTAKVELSKHDIDILTFEFEGTGFVLRGEAIRRDMNRPDAVLKVNLYLDGKLVEKAAAFPTHFHDRRLDIFWKYQLPEGKHQVKVEVIKDGANALLKSWDYIVYSKGKK
;
A
#
# COMPACT_ATOMS: atom_id res chain seq x y z
N ALA A 1 -10.59 -31.89 -10.27
CA ALA A 1 -9.24 -31.29 -10.00
C ALA A 1 -9.31 -30.19 -8.95
N LEU A 2 -10.25 -29.24 -9.05
CA LEU A 2 -10.38 -28.11 -8.11
C LEU A 2 -10.81 -28.53 -6.68
N ILE A 3 -11.67 -29.57 -6.57
CA ILE A 3 -12.06 -30.13 -5.27
C ILE A 3 -10.88 -30.83 -4.58
N LEU A 4 -9.98 -31.42 -5.34
CA LEU A 4 -8.78 -32.08 -4.80
C LEU A 4 -7.73 -31.06 -4.33
N ALA A 5 -7.66 -29.87 -4.91
CA ALA A 5 -6.75 -28.82 -4.44
C ALA A 5 -7.09 -28.38 -3.01
N SER A 6 -8.36 -28.12 -2.72
CA SER A 6 -8.79 -27.68 -1.39
C SER A 6 -8.66 -28.77 -0.29
N ILE A 7 -8.58 -30.02 -0.66
CA ILE A 7 -8.40 -31.15 0.28
C ILE A 7 -6.92 -31.45 0.53
N SER A 8 -6.06 -31.16 -0.45
CA SER A 8 -4.63 -31.49 -0.41
C SER A 8 -3.71 -30.32 -0.07
N ASP A 9 -4.25 -29.12 0.09
CA ASP A 9 -3.46 -27.92 0.38
C ASP A 9 -2.95 -27.85 1.83
N GLY A 10 -3.47 -28.70 2.72
CA GLY A 10 -3.09 -28.73 4.12
C GLY A 10 -3.65 -27.57 4.95
N VAL A 11 -4.53 -26.76 4.38
CA VAL A 11 -5.17 -25.63 5.07
C VAL A 11 -6.46 -26.13 5.74
N PHE A 12 -6.50 -26.06 7.06
CA PHE A 12 -7.63 -26.58 7.85
C PHE A 12 -8.81 -25.61 7.97
N HIS A 13 -8.63 -24.35 7.56
CA HIS A 13 -9.65 -23.32 7.65
C HIS A 13 -9.96 -22.73 6.27
N PRO A 14 -11.22 -22.74 5.82
CA PRO A 14 -11.59 -22.31 4.46
C PRO A 14 -11.44 -20.78 4.24
N LEU A 15 -11.21 -20.02 5.29
CA LEU A 15 -10.98 -18.57 5.24
C LEU A 15 -9.53 -18.22 5.59
N ASP A 16 -8.61 -19.17 5.48
CA ASP A 16 -7.20 -18.90 5.68
C ASP A 16 -6.62 -18.21 4.44
N ILE A 17 -5.78 -17.22 4.67
CA ILE A 17 -5.11 -16.43 3.62
C ILE A 17 -3.60 -16.70 3.62
N ASP A 18 -3.19 -17.93 3.86
CA ASP A 18 -1.79 -18.34 3.79
C ASP A 18 -1.18 -18.00 2.42
N ALA A 19 -0.08 -17.27 2.43
CA ALA A 19 0.55 -16.73 1.22
C ALA A 19 1.03 -17.83 0.25
N LYS A 20 1.46 -19.00 0.75
CA LYS A 20 1.98 -20.09 -0.11
C LYS A 20 0.87 -20.71 -0.94
N ILE A 21 -0.25 -21.00 -0.31
CA ILE A 21 -1.40 -21.61 -0.97
C ILE A 21 -2.02 -20.63 -1.96
N ASN A 22 -2.22 -19.38 -1.55
CA ASN A 22 -2.80 -18.37 -2.43
C ASN A 22 -1.87 -18.06 -3.62
N ALA A 23 -0.55 -18.03 -3.43
CA ALA A 23 0.40 -17.93 -4.54
C ALA A 23 0.29 -19.12 -5.51
N ALA A 24 0.09 -20.34 -4.99
CA ALA A 24 -0.14 -21.52 -5.83
C ALA A 24 -1.43 -21.42 -6.66
N TYR A 25 -2.50 -20.83 -6.11
CA TYR A 25 -3.75 -20.60 -6.85
C TYR A 25 -3.64 -19.53 -7.92
N ILE A 26 -2.82 -18.49 -7.71
CA ILE A 26 -2.46 -17.53 -8.75
C ILE A 26 -1.75 -18.23 -9.90
N VAL A 27 -0.72 -19.03 -9.59
CA VAL A 27 0.02 -19.81 -10.59
C VAL A 27 -0.89 -20.82 -11.31
N LEU A 28 -1.79 -21.48 -10.59
CA LEU A 28 -2.78 -22.40 -11.18
C LEU A 28 -3.65 -21.67 -12.22
N GLY A 29 -4.16 -20.49 -11.86
CA GLY A 29 -4.95 -19.67 -12.79
C GLY A 29 -4.19 -19.30 -14.05
N LEU A 30 -2.96 -18.83 -13.91
CA LEU A 30 -2.11 -18.44 -15.04
C LEU A 30 -1.77 -19.63 -15.95
N LEU A 31 -1.38 -20.78 -15.38
CA LEU A 31 -1.00 -21.96 -16.15
C LEU A 31 -2.18 -22.59 -16.89
N TYR A 32 -3.29 -22.80 -16.20
CA TYR A 32 -4.46 -23.47 -16.80
C TYR A 32 -5.37 -22.50 -17.58
N GLY A 33 -5.25 -21.21 -17.33
CA GLY A 33 -5.85 -20.16 -18.16
C GLY A 33 -5.21 -20.07 -19.54
N ASN A 34 -3.94 -20.45 -19.66
CA ASN A 34 -3.21 -20.53 -20.93
C ASN A 34 -3.32 -19.26 -21.78
N GLY A 35 -3.18 -18.10 -21.16
CA GLY A 35 -3.27 -16.79 -21.82
C GLY A 35 -4.69 -16.25 -22.05
N ASP A 36 -5.73 -17.04 -21.77
CA ASP A 36 -7.11 -16.57 -21.77
C ASP A 36 -7.41 -15.84 -20.46
N PHE A 37 -7.76 -14.55 -20.57
CA PHE A 37 -7.98 -13.69 -19.41
C PHE A 37 -9.16 -14.16 -18.55
N THR A 38 -10.28 -14.48 -19.17
CA THR A 38 -11.49 -14.94 -18.49
C THR A 38 -11.27 -16.27 -17.78
N LYS A 39 -10.66 -17.24 -18.46
CA LYS A 39 -10.29 -18.51 -17.84
C LYS A 39 -9.33 -18.35 -16.66
N THR A 40 -8.34 -17.48 -16.79
CA THR A 40 -7.38 -17.21 -15.73
C THR A 40 -8.09 -16.69 -14.50
N MET A 41 -8.97 -15.68 -14.67
CA MET A 41 -9.80 -15.13 -13.60
C MET A 41 -10.70 -16.18 -12.95
N GLU A 42 -11.42 -16.95 -13.75
CA GLU A 42 -12.34 -17.98 -13.26
C GLU A 42 -11.63 -19.09 -12.48
N ILE A 43 -10.52 -19.58 -12.99
CA ILE A 43 -9.77 -20.68 -12.34
C ILE A 43 -9.19 -20.21 -11.02
N SER A 44 -8.58 -18.99 -10.98
CA SER A 44 -8.04 -18.43 -9.75
C SER A 44 -9.12 -18.21 -8.68
N THR A 45 -10.30 -17.72 -9.09
CA THR A 45 -11.45 -17.53 -8.21
C THR A 45 -11.97 -18.86 -7.66
N ARG A 46 -12.17 -19.84 -8.53
CA ARG A 46 -12.74 -21.17 -8.18
C ARG A 46 -11.78 -22.05 -7.40
N ALA A 47 -10.49 -21.74 -7.37
CA ALA A 47 -9.51 -22.44 -6.54
C ALA A 47 -9.82 -22.31 -5.05
N GLY A 48 -10.49 -21.23 -4.64
CA GLY A 48 -10.92 -21.02 -3.26
C GLY A 48 -9.96 -20.15 -2.45
N GLN A 49 -10.05 -20.24 -1.13
CA GLN A 49 -9.32 -19.43 -0.16
C GLN A 49 -9.56 -17.91 -0.43
N ASP A 50 -8.55 -17.16 -0.78
CA ASP A 50 -8.62 -15.74 -1.08
C ASP A 50 -9.13 -15.48 -2.51
N SER A 51 -10.42 -15.72 -2.71
CA SER A 51 -11.05 -15.77 -4.04
C SER A 51 -11.28 -14.40 -4.70
N ASP A 52 -10.86 -13.31 -4.07
CA ASP A 52 -10.84 -11.94 -4.61
C ASP A 52 -9.40 -11.48 -4.90
N CYS A 53 -8.44 -11.70 -3.98
CA CYS A 53 -7.04 -11.33 -4.20
C CYS A 53 -6.35 -12.21 -5.23
N ASN A 54 -6.62 -13.53 -5.25
CA ASN A 54 -5.97 -14.45 -6.19
C ASN A 54 -6.27 -14.11 -7.65
N PRO A 55 -7.53 -13.95 -8.09
CA PRO A 55 -7.83 -13.54 -9.46
C PRO A 55 -7.36 -12.11 -9.76
N SER A 56 -7.42 -11.20 -8.79
CA SER A 56 -6.88 -9.85 -8.95
C SER A 56 -5.38 -9.87 -9.28
N SER A 57 -4.61 -10.69 -8.57
CA SER A 57 -3.17 -10.85 -8.83
C SER A 57 -2.89 -11.55 -10.15
N ALA A 58 -3.61 -12.65 -10.46
CA ALA A 58 -3.46 -13.36 -11.72
C ALA A 58 -3.84 -12.48 -12.93
N GLY A 59 -4.94 -11.74 -12.82
CA GLY A 59 -5.38 -10.78 -13.84
C GLY A 59 -4.40 -9.65 -14.04
N GLY A 60 -3.80 -9.13 -12.97
CA GLY A 60 -2.76 -8.10 -13.05
C GLY A 60 -1.50 -8.57 -13.78
N ILE A 61 -1.05 -9.80 -13.50
CA ILE A 61 0.09 -10.41 -14.18
C ILE A 61 -0.22 -10.62 -15.67
N LEU A 62 -1.34 -11.29 -15.97
CA LEU A 62 -1.72 -11.55 -17.36
C LEU A 62 -2.00 -10.26 -18.12
N GLY A 63 -2.70 -9.30 -17.53
CA GLY A 63 -2.97 -7.99 -18.11
C GLY A 63 -1.69 -7.23 -18.46
N THR A 64 -0.65 -7.33 -17.62
CA THR A 64 0.67 -6.76 -17.92
C THR A 64 1.34 -7.45 -19.12
N MET A 65 1.14 -8.75 -19.29
CA MET A 65 1.68 -9.51 -20.41
C MET A 65 0.99 -9.20 -21.75
N ILE A 66 -0.34 -9.10 -21.74
CA ILE A 66 -1.14 -8.91 -22.97
C ILE A 66 -1.35 -7.43 -23.33
N GLY A 67 -1.20 -6.53 -22.38
CA GLY A 67 -1.45 -5.10 -22.51
C GLY A 67 -2.92 -4.71 -22.31
N TYR A 68 -3.14 -3.44 -22.03
CA TYR A 68 -4.47 -2.87 -21.68
C TYR A 68 -5.53 -3.13 -22.76
N ASP A 69 -5.17 -2.92 -24.03
CA ASP A 69 -6.11 -3.04 -25.15
C ASP A 69 -6.56 -4.47 -25.44
N ALA A 70 -5.82 -5.46 -24.94
CA ALA A 70 -6.15 -6.88 -25.08
C ALA A 70 -6.97 -7.45 -23.90
N ILE A 71 -7.25 -6.66 -22.87
CA ILE A 71 -8.14 -7.07 -21.79
C ILE A 71 -9.57 -7.11 -22.34
N PRO A 72 -10.32 -8.23 -22.17
CA PRO A 72 -11.67 -8.33 -22.69
C PRO A 72 -12.60 -7.29 -22.11
N GLU A 73 -13.48 -6.71 -22.94
CA GLU A 73 -14.39 -5.62 -22.58
C GLU A 73 -15.27 -5.94 -21.36
N TYR A 74 -15.67 -7.21 -21.22
CA TYR A 74 -16.42 -7.66 -20.04
C TYR A 74 -15.74 -7.29 -18.72
N TRP A 75 -14.42 -7.38 -18.64
CA TRP A 75 -13.62 -7.06 -17.44
C TRP A 75 -13.34 -5.55 -17.31
N MET A 76 -13.58 -4.80 -18.38
CA MET A 76 -13.40 -3.35 -18.41
C MET A 76 -14.73 -2.60 -18.16
N GLU A 77 -15.86 -3.34 -18.12
CA GLU A 77 -17.17 -2.75 -17.86
C GLU A 77 -17.20 -2.03 -16.51
N GLY A 78 -17.67 -0.81 -16.49
CA GLY A 78 -17.68 0.04 -15.30
C GLY A 78 -16.35 0.72 -14.97
N LEU A 79 -15.19 0.18 -15.39
CA LEU A 79 -13.90 0.81 -15.17
C LEU A 79 -13.78 2.12 -15.96
N ARG A 80 -14.11 2.10 -17.24
CA ARG A 80 -14.03 3.27 -18.13
C ARG A 80 -14.83 4.49 -17.62
N GLY A 81 -15.95 4.24 -16.94
CA GLY A 81 -16.76 5.28 -16.29
C GLY A 81 -16.18 5.80 -14.97
N ALA A 82 -15.14 5.17 -14.46
CA ALA A 82 -14.49 5.49 -13.19
C ALA A 82 -13.07 6.06 -13.34
N GLU A 83 -12.42 5.89 -14.50
CA GLU A 83 -11.01 6.23 -14.72
C GLU A 83 -10.67 7.70 -14.41
N GLY A 84 -11.56 8.64 -14.77
CA GLY A 84 -11.38 10.06 -14.46
C GLY A 84 -11.80 10.49 -13.06
N LYS A 85 -12.31 9.57 -12.21
CA LYS A 85 -12.75 9.91 -10.84
C LYS A 85 -11.60 9.80 -9.87
N ASN A 86 -11.40 10.85 -9.07
CA ASN A 86 -10.36 10.83 -8.05
C ASN A 86 -10.61 9.76 -7.00
N PHE A 87 -9.55 9.07 -6.61
CA PHE A 87 -9.57 8.22 -5.44
C PHE A 87 -9.86 9.05 -4.19
N LYS A 88 -10.52 8.43 -3.24
CA LYS A 88 -10.86 9.07 -1.96
C LYS A 88 -9.59 9.59 -1.26
N TYR A 89 -9.63 10.83 -0.79
CA TYR A 89 -8.51 11.52 -0.11
C TYR A 89 -7.28 11.82 -0.97
N THR A 90 -7.38 11.73 -2.28
CA THR A 90 -6.29 12.11 -3.20
C THR A 90 -6.79 13.04 -4.31
N SER A 91 -5.86 13.67 -5.02
CA SER A 91 -6.15 14.38 -6.28
C SER A 91 -5.88 13.50 -7.50
N LEU A 92 -5.63 12.19 -7.32
CA LEU A 92 -5.26 11.25 -8.37
C LEU A 92 -6.47 10.43 -8.81
N CYS A 93 -6.53 10.14 -10.09
CA CYS A 93 -7.46 9.19 -10.72
C CYS A 93 -6.66 8.14 -11.53
N LEU A 94 -7.33 7.13 -12.07
CA LEU A 94 -6.68 6.07 -12.84
C LEU A 94 -5.90 6.60 -14.04
N ASP A 95 -6.45 7.55 -14.81
CA ASP A 95 -5.75 8.15 -15.97
C ASP A 95 -4.40 8.76 -15.58
N GLN A 96 -4.36 9.42 -14.43
CA GLN A 96 -3.12 9.98 -13.91
C GLN A 96 -2.16 8.89 -13.42
N ILE A 97 -2.69 7.83 -12.79
CA ILE A 97 -1.87 6.68 -12.36
C ILE A 97 -1.26 5.96 -13.57
N TYR A 98 -1.99 5.77 -14.66
CA TYR A 98 -1.44 5.21 -15.90
C TYR A 98 -0.26 6.03 -16.42
N THR A 99 -0.42 7.36 -16.47
CA THR A 99 0.65 8.27 -16.90
C THR A 99 1.88 8.19 -15.99
N ILE A 100 1.67 8.21 -14.67
CA ILE A 100 2.75 8.14 -13.68
C ILE A 100 3.47 6.78 -13.75
N SER A 101 2.71 5.68 -13.84
CA SER A 101 3.26 4.33 -13.93
C SER A 101 4.09 4.13 -15.20
N ASN A 102 3.60 4.61 -16.34
CA ASN A 102 4.34 4.57 -17.59
C ASN A 102 5.67 5.35 -17.49
N LYS A 103 5.63 6.56 -16.91
CA LYS A 103 6.85 7.34 -16.66
C LYS A 103 7.84 6.57 -15.81
N HIS A 104 7.39 5.97 -14.70
CA HIS A 104 8.25 5.18 -13.82
C HIS A 104 8.82 3.95 -14.53
N ALA A 105 8.02 3.24 -15.32
CA ALA A 105 8.49 2.08 -16.09
C ALA A 105 9.62 2.48 -17.06
N LEU A 106 9.45 3.57 -17.81
CA LEU A 106 10.46 4.07 -18.74
C LEU A 106 11.75 4.52 -18.02
N GLU A 107 11.61 5.14 -16.85
CA GLU A 107 12.77 5.50 -16.02
C GLU A 107 13.52 4.28 -15.48
N MET A 108 12.79 3.24 -15.04
CA MET A 108 13.39 1.98 -14.59
C MET A 108 14.13 1.27 -15.73
N ILE A 109 13.58 1.28 -16.94
CA ILE A 109 14.26 0.72 -18.11
C ILE A 109 15.60 1.43 -18.35
N ARG A 110 15.63 2.77 -18.33
CA ARG A 110 16.87 3.54 -18.49
C ARG A 110 17.90 3.24 -17.39
N ARG A 111 17.45 3.19 -16.14
CA ARG A 111 18.32 2.90 -14.98
C ARG A 111 18.96 1.52 -15.03
N ASN A 112 18.30 0.56 -15.67
CA ASN A 112 18.76 -0.81 -15.79
C ASN A 112 19.42 -1.13 -17.12
N GLY A 113 19.98 -0.12 -17.81
CA GLY A 113 20.77 -0.28 -19.02
C GLY A 113 19.97 -0.45 -20.31
N GLY A 114 18.64 -0.28 -20.25
CA GLY A 114 17.80 -0.23 -21.43
C GLY A 114 17.81 1.14 -22.10
N LYS A 115 17.19 1.22 -23.28
CA LYS A 115 17.06 2.46 -24.06
C LYS A 115 15.60 2.78 -24.29
N VAL A 116 15.27 4.06 -24.22
CA VAL A 116 13.93 4.57 -24.53
C VAL A 116 14.09 5.61 -25.63
N GLU A 117 13.67 5.25 -26.80
CA GLU A 117 13.62 6.09 -28.02
C GLU A 117 12.16 6.49 -28.27
N LYS A 118 11.95 7.38 -29.25
CA LYS A 118 10.63 7.99 -29.48
C LYS A 118 9.51 6.96 -29.75
N GLU A 119 9.84 5.88 -30.47
CA GLU A 119 8.87 4.84 -30.88
C GLU A 119 9.28 3.42 -30.43
N ASN A 120 10.45 3.28 -29.85
CA ASN A 120 11.02 1.99 -29.50
C ASN A 120 11.58 2.01 -28.08
N VAL A 121 11.34 0.90 -27.37
CA VAL A 121 11.92 0.66 -26.06
C VAL A 121 12.73 -0.63 -26.10
N THR A 122 14.00 -0.55 -25.75
CA THR A 122 14.87 -1.71 -25.61
C THR A 122 15.09 -2.03 -24.15
N ILE A 123 14.68 -3.21 -23.73
CA ILE A 123 14.84 -3.69 -22.34
C ILE A 123 16.11 -4.55 -22.27
N ALA A 124 17.02 -4.20 -21.37
CA ALA A 124 18.15 -5.07 -21.05
C ALA A 124 17.65 -6.27 -20.24
N VAL A 125 17.84 -7.48 -20.77
CA VAL A 125 17.47 -8.72 -20.08
C VAL A 125 18.41 -8.92 -18.90
N GLN A 126 17.83 -9.08 -17.71
CA GLN A 126 18.56 -9.30 -16.46
C GLN A 126 18.28 -10.70 -15.94
N ARG A 127 19.25 -11.29 -15.24
CA ARG A 127 19.00 -12.48 -14.44
C ARG A 127 18.49 -12.04 -13.07
N PRO A 128 17.34 -12.56 -12.61
CA PRO A 128 16.89 -12.29 -11.26
C PRO A 128 17.91 -12.77 -10.23
N GLU A 129 18.26 -11.91 -9.30
CA GLU A 129 19.11 -12.25 -8.16
C GLU A 129 18.23 -12.40 -6.91
N THR A 130 18.65 -13.32 -6.02
CA THR A 130 17.96 -13.48 -4.73
C THR A 130 18.21 -12.24 -3.87
N VAL A 131 17.15 -11.53 -3.54
CA VAL A 131 17.22 -10.38 -2.62
C VAL A 131 16.96 -10.86 -1.20
N ARG A 132 17.63 -10.25 -0.24
CA ARG A 132 17.34 -10.49 1.17
C ARG A 132 15.97 -9.90 1.51
N LEU A 133 15.15 -10.65 2.23
CA LEU A 133 13.79 -10.21 2.61
C LEU A 133 13.77 -8.90 3.42
N GLU A 134 14.83 -8.64 4.15
CA GLU A 134 14.94 -7.44 4.99
C GLU A 134 15.44 -6.19 4.23
N GLN A 135 15.69 -6.29 2.93
CA GLN A 135 16.18 -5.19 2.10
C GLN A 135 15.09 -4.58 1.22
N SER A 136 13.91 -4.31 1.76
CA SER A 136 12.83 -3.66 1.00
C SER A 136 13.24 -2.27 0.48
N PHE A 137 14.03 -1.52 1.26
CA PHE A 137 14.58 -0.23 0.88
C PHE A 137 16.00 -0.09 1.40
N THR A 138 16.93 0.28 0.52
CA THR A 138 18.31 0.56 0.90
C THR A 138 18.33 1.70 1.93
N ASP A 139 19.11 1.53 2.99
CA ASP A 139 19.26 2.52 4.07
C ASP A 139 17.99 2.88 4.86
N MET A 140 16.98 2.01 4.82
CA MET A 140 15.71 2.21 5.49
C MET A 140 15.30 0.95 6.27
N TYR A 141 16.04 0.62 7.30
CA TYR A 141 15.74 -0.54 8.14
C TYR A 141 14.92 -0.13 9.36
N PRO A 142 13.84 -0.84 9.71
CA PRO A 142 13.15 -0.63 10.97
C PRO A 142 14.09 -1.08 12.11
N THR A 143 14.51 -0.13 12.95
CA THR A 143 15.51 -0.37 14.01
C THR A 143 14.94 -0.33 15.41
N ALA A 144 13.80 0.34 15.58
CA ALA A 144 13.10 0.40 16.85
C ALA A 144 11.60 0.54 16.66
N LYS A 145 10.83 -0.04 17.58
CA LYS A 145 9.41 0.22 17.77
C LYS A 145 9.21 0.69 19.22
N VAL A 146 8.63 1.86 19.39
CA VAL A 146 8.42 2.47 20.72
C VAL A 146 6.93 2.59 20.99
N GLU A 147 6.48 1.89 22.02
CA GLU A 147 5.09 1.94 22.46
C GLU A 147 4.77 3.28 23.12
N LEU A 148 3.68 3.90 22.74
CA LEU A 148 3.19 5.16 23.28
C LEU A 148 1.92 4.98 24.10
N SER A 149 0.97 4.21 23.61
CA SER A 149 -0.33 3.92 24.24
C SER A 149 -1.03 5.17 24.79
N LYS A 150 -1.02 6.26 24.04
CA LYS A 150 -1.61 7.54 24.42
C LYS A 150 -3.03 7.69 23.88
N HIS A 151 -3.92 8.24 24.72
CA HIS A 151 -5.31 8.52 24.37
C HIS A 151 -5.60 10.01 24.56
N ASP A 152 -6.55 10.55 23.77
CA ASP A 152 -7.01 11.93 23.83
C ASP A 152 -5.86 12.94 23.79
N ILE A 153 -5.10 12.84 22.73
CA ILE A 153 -3.87 13.61 22.52
C ILE A 153 -4.22 14.99 21.96
N ASP A 154 -3.84 16.04 22.69
CA ASP A 154 -3.80 17.41 22.15
C ASP A 154 -2.45 17.72 21.52
N ILE A 155 -1.38 17.35 22.22
CA ILE A 155 0.01 17.50 21.74
C ILE A 155 0.77 16.22 22.09
N LEU A 156 1.46 15.67 21.10
CA LEU A 156 2.40 14.57 21.26
C LEU A 156 3.77 15.04 20.78
N THR A 157 4.79 14.83 21.60
CA THR A 157 6.19 15.08 21.23
C THR A 157 7.02 13.85 21.53
N PHE A 158 7.90 13.48 20.62
CA PHE A 158 8.89 12.43 20.80
C PHE A 158 10.16 12.74 20.00
N GLU A 159 11.26 12.10 20.39
CA GLU A 159 12.54 12.19 19.70
C GLU A 159 12.94 10.80 19.20
N PHE A 160 13.65 10.76 18.10
CA PHE A 160 14.24 9.53 17.59
C PHE A 160 15.58 9.82 16.94
N GLU A 161 16.42 8.79 16.79
CA GLU A 161 17.67 8.86 16.05
C GLU A 161 17.59 7.90 14.87
N GLY A 162 17.71 8.44 13.64
CA GLY A 162 17.56 7.63 12.43
C GLY A 162 17.34 8.47 11.18
N THR A 163 16.82 7.80 10.13
CA THR A 163 16.55 8.39 8.80
C THR A 163 15.06 8.50 8.48
N GLY A 164 14.20 8.11 9.42
CA GLY A 164 12.75 8.21 9.23
C GLY A 164 11.94 7.61 10.37
N PHE A 165 10.65 7.90 10.34
CA PHE A 165 9.70 7.36 11.30
C PHE A 165 8.32 7.10 10.68
N VAL A 166 7.57 6.22 11.33
CA VAL A 166 6.12 6.05 11.13
C VAL A 166 5.45 6.14 12.49
N LEU A 167 4.53 7.08 12.67
CA LEU A 167 3.68 7.19 13.85
C LEU A 167 2.36 6.48 13.58
N ARG A 168 1.98 5.51 14.42
CA ARG A 168 0.76 4.72 14.28
C ARG A 168 -0.26 5.06 15.34
N GLY A 169 -1.52 5.01 14.93
CA GLY A 169 -2.67 5.31 15.78
C GLY A 169 -3.94 5.48 14.96
N GLU A 170 -4.90 6.20 15.49
CA GLU A 170 -6.17 6.45 14.82
C GLU A 170 -6.88 7.71 15.35
N ALA A 171 -7.72 8.32 14.52
CA ALA A 171 -8.73 9.25 14.98
C ALA A 171 -10.03 8.49 15.29
N ILE A 172 -10.61 8.73 16.45
CA ILE A 172 -11.88 8.10 16.87
C ILE A 172 -12.87 9.17 17.35
N ARG A 173 -14.16 8.83 17.33
CA ARG A 173 -15.18 9.71 17.92
C ARG A 173 -14.98 9.87 19.41
N ARG A 174 -15.11 11.10 19.89
CA ARG A 174 -15.12 11.41 21.33
C ARG A 174 -16.44 10.95 21.98
N ASP A 175 -17.55 11.23 21.31
CA ASP A 175 -18.90 10.77 21.69
C ASP A 175 -19.46 9.88 20.60
N MET A 176 -19.68 8.61 20.91
CA MET A 176 -20.17 7.60 19.98
C MET A 176 -21.61 7.83 19.53
N ASN A 177 -22.40 8.62 20.26
CA ASN A 177 -23.76 8.97 19.90
C ASN A 177 -23.85 10.12 18.88
N ARG A 178 -22.74 10.77 18.60
CA ARG A 178 -22.65 11.84 17.58
C ARG A 178 -22.10 11.29 16.26
N PRO A 179 -22.40 11.93 15.12
CA PRO A 179 -21.88 11.54 13.81
C PRO A 179 -20.35 11.47 13.78
N ASP A 180 -19.84 10.72 12.80
CA ASP A 180 -18.42 10.73 12.47
C ASP A 180 -17.94 12.14 12.11
N ALA A 181 -16.69 12.41 12.39
CA ALA A 181 -16.05 13.69 12.18
C ALA A 181 -14.66 13.52 11.55
N VAL A 182 -14.06 14.61 11.17
CA VAL A 182 -12.69 14.66 10.66
C VAL A 182 -11.84 15.45 11.65
N LEU A 183 -10.84 14.78 12.24
CA LEU A 183 -9.84 15.41 13.08
C LEU A 183 -8.79 16.08 12.20
N LYS A 184 -8.39 17.30 12.54
CA LYS A 184 -7.30 18.00 11.86
C LYS A 184 -6.07 18.08 12.76
N VAL A 185 -4.92 17.75 12.19
CA VAL A 185 -3.68 17.63 12.96
C VAL A 185 -2.53 18.27 12.19
N ASN A 186 -1.67 19.00 12.89
CA ASN A 186 -0.42 19.54 12.37
C ASN A 186 0.73 18.59 12.71
N LEU A 187 1.65 18.41 11.78
CA LEU A 187 2.93 17.74 12.02
C LEU A 187 4.08 18.75 11.94
N TYR A 188 4.91 18.76 12.96
CA TYR A 188 6.18 19.47 12.99
C TYR A 188 7.33 18.48 13.06
N LEU A 189 8.38 18.74 12.31
CA LEU A 189 9.64 18.01 12.34
C LEU A 189 10.78 19.02 12.55
N ASP A 190 11.59 18.80 13.57
CA ASP A 190 12.72 19.67 13.93
C ASP A 190 12.29 21.15 14.04
N GLY A 191 11.16 21.38 14.68
CA GLY A 191 10.55 22.70 14.90
C GLY A 191 9.85 23.32 13.68
N LYS A 192 9.91 22.69 12.50
CA LYS A 192 9.27 23.19 11.27
C LYS A 192 7.92 22.49 11.03
N LEU A 193 6.90 23.26 10.66
CA LEU A 193 5.62 22.72 10.22
C LEU A 193 5.81 22.05 8.85
N VAL A 194 5.64 20.73 8.79
CA VAL A 194 5.82 19.93 7.57
C VAL A 194 4.50 19.44 6.97
N GLU A 195 3.46 19.27 7.80
CA GLU A 195 2.10 19.05 7.32
C GLU A 195 1.12 19.90 8.13
N LYS A 196 0.29 20.68 7.43
CA LYS A 196 -0.70 21.57 8.03
C LYS A 196 -2.10 20.98 7.88
N ALA A 197 -2.83 20.88 8.98
CA ALA A 197 -4.24 20.48 9.02
C ALA A 197 -4.52 19.16 8.28
N ALA A 198 -3.62 18.19 8.41
CA ALA A 198 -3.84 16.85 7.87
C ALA A 198 -5.14 16.27 8.41
N ALA A 199 -5.99 15.72 7.54
CA ALA A 199 -7.34 15.29 7.85
C ALA A 199 -7.41 13.80 8.18
N PHE A 200 -7.99 13.46 9.33
CA PHE A 200 -8.14 12.09 9.82
C PHE A 200 -9.60 11.80 10.14
N PRO A 201 -10.31 11.05 9.27
CA PRO A 201 -11.68 10.63 9.52
C PRO A 201 -11.80 9.68 10.70
N THR A 202 -12.89 9.80 11.47
CA THR A 202 -13.22 8.87 12.56
C THR A 202 -14.00 7.65 12.10
N HIS A 203 -14.53 7.65 10.87
CA HIS A 203 -15.27 6.53 10.31
C HIS A 203 -14.37 5.31 10.14
N PHE A 204 -14.82 4.15 10.60
CA PHE A 204 -14.00 2.93 10.68
C PHE A 204 -13.33 2.54 9.33
N HIS A 205 -14.08 2.59 8.24
CA HIS A 205 -13.55 2.24 6.90
C HIS A 205 -12.66 3.32 6.29
N ASP A 206 -12.63 4.51 6.86
CA ASP A 206 -11.88 5.65 6.34
C ASP A 206 -10.68 6.02 7.20
N ARG A 207 -10.47 5.32 8.32
CA ARG A 207 -9.36 5.60 9.24
C ARG A 207 -8.02 5.32 8.61
N ARG A 208 -7.09 6.22 8.87
CA ARG A 208 -5.68 5.99 8.64
C ARG A 208 -5.05 5.48 9.94
N LEU A 209 -4.28 4.38 9.86
CA LEU A 209 -3.58 3.80 11.00
C LEU A 209 -2.12 4.25 11.07
N ASP A 210 -1.50 4.51 9.94
CA ASP A 210 -0.25 5.26 9.86
C ASP A 210 -0.61 6.74 9.81
N ILE A 211 -0.54 7.42 10.95
CA ILE A 211 -0.98 8.82 11.09
C ILE A 211 -0.04 9.74 10.35
N PHE A 212 1.27 9.64 10.66
CA PHE A 212 2.31 10.38 9.99
C PHE A 212 3.52 9.51 9.74
N TRP A 213 4.21 9.80 8.65
CA TRP A 213 5.51 9.22 8.32
C TRP A 213 6.39 10.23 7.60
N LYS A 214 7.69 10.13 7.83
CA LYS A 214 8.72 10.81 7.04
C LYS A 214 9.89 9.86 6.86
N TYR A 215 10.36 9.76 5.63
CA TYR A 215 11.49 8.95 5.22
C TYR A 215 12.56 9.82 4.59
N GLN A 216 13.76 9.24 4.39
CA GLN A 216 14.88 9.88 3.72
C GLN A 216 15.33 11.18 4.40
N LEU A 217 15.18 11.23 5.72
CA LEU A 217 15.74 12.30 6.53
C LEU A 217 17.27 12.14 6.60
N PRO A 218 18.04 13.22 6.83
CA PRO A 218 19.43 13.09 7.24
C PRO A 218 19.54 12.17 8.44
N GLU A 219 20.55 11.31 8.48
CA GLU A 219 20.77 10.46 9.66
C GLU A 219 21.15 11.31 10.87
N GLY A 220 20.43 11.15 11.97
CA GLY A 220 20.66 11.93 13.17
C GLY A 220 19.47 11.98 14.11
N LYS A 221 19.57 12.85 15.10
CA LYS A 221 18.46 13.10 16.05
C LYS A 221 17.43 14.03 15.46
N HIS A 222 16.17 13.61 15.57
CA HIS A 222 15.02 14.36 15.09
C HIS A 222 13.99 14.49 16.20
N GLN A 223 13.28 15.62 16.21
CA GLN A 223 12.16 15.87 17.09
C GLN A 223 10.87 15.94 16.28
N VAL A 224 9.88 15.15 16.68
CA VAL A 224 8.53 15.17 16.12
C VAL A 224 7.58 15.81 17.12
N LYS A 225 6.77 16.77 16.66
CA LYS A 225 5.62 17.29 17.39
C LYS A 225 4.37 17.10 16.54
N VAL A 226 3.35 16.51 17.12
CA VAL A 226 2.00 16.39 16.56
C VAL A 226 1.07 17.24 17.39
N GLU A 227 0.24 18.07 16.76
CA GLU A 227 -0.64 19.03 17.43
C GLU A 227 -2.04 18.96 16.83
N VAL A 228 -3.02 18.59 17.65
CA VAL A 228 -4.43 18.55 17.25
C VAL A 228 -4.98 19.97 17.16
N ILE A 229 -5.66 20.28 16.07
CA ILE A 229 -6.36 21.54 15.89
C ILE A 229 -7.71 21.46 16.61
N LYS A 230 -7.90 22.30 17.62
CA LYS A 230 -9.13 22.36 18.42
C LYS A 230 -10.21 23.17 17.68
N ASP A 231 -10.88 22.56 16.73
CA ASP A 231 -11.96 23.17 15.96
C ASP A 231 -13.38 22.72 16.42
N GLY A 232 -13.46 22.00 17.55
CA GLY A 232 -14.72 21.49 18.09
C GLY A 232 -15.21 20.20 17.44
N ALA A 233 -14.43 19.56 16.59
CA ALA A 233 -14.79 18.29 15.97
C ALA A 233 -15.03 17.20 17.05
N ASN A 234 -16.04 16.35 16.81
CA ASN A 234 -16.33 15.18 17.65
C ASN A 234 -15.28 14.08 17.44
N ALA A 235 -14.02 14.40 17.66
CA ALA A 235 -12.91 13.50 17.39
C ALA A 235 -11.81 13.66 18.43
N LEU A 236 -11.04 12.59 18.64
CA LEU A 236 -9.81 12.60 19.42
C LEU A 236 -8.75 11.76 18.71
N LEU A 237 -7.48 12.10 18.97
CA LEU A 237 -6.32 11.36 18.49
C LEU A 237 -5.90 10.32 19.52
N LYS A 238 -5.69 9.09 19.06
CA LYS A 238 -5.13 7.99 19.82
C LYS A 238 -3.84 7.54 19.14
N SER A 239 -2.78 7.33 19.88
CA SER A 239 -1.52 6.82 19.36
C SER A 239 -1.16 5.52 20.06
N TRP A 240 -0.64 4.58 19.28
CA TRP A 240 -0.20 3.26 19.74
C TRP A 240 1.30 3.20 19.93
N ASP A 241 2.04 3.47 18.87
CA ASP A 241 3.49 3.38 18.81
C ASP A 241 4.05 4.23 17.67
N TYR A 242 5.38 4.32 17.62
CA TYR A 242 6.08 4.74 16.43
C TYR A 242 7.24 3.79 16.10
N ILE A 243 7.53 3.66 14.79
CA ILE A 243 8.62 2.86 14.25
C ILE A 243 9.70 3.81 13.78
N VAL A 244 10.95 3.52 14.12
CA VAL A 244 12.13 4.28 13.68
C VAL A 244 12.85 3.52 12.59
N TYR A 245 13.30 4.21 11.57
CA TYR A 245 14.11 3.70 10.47
C TYR A 245 15.51 4.31 10.50
N SER A 246 16.54 3.50 10.19
CA SER A 246 17.94 3.92 10.12
C SER A 246 18.68 3.22 8.98
N LYS A 247 19.89 3.68 8.66
CA LYS A 247 20.72 3.14 7.56
C LYS A 247 21.29 1.76 7.80
N GLY A 248 21.34 1.28 9.02
CA GLY A 248 21.93 -0.01 9.36
C GLY A 248 21.07 -0.82 10.31
N LYS A 249 21.23 -2.16 10.27
CA LYS A 249 20.77 -3.02 11.35
C LYS A 249 21.60 -2.69 12.59
N LYS A 250 20.95 -2.30 13.67
CA LYS A 250 21.58 -2.34 15.00
C LYS A 250 21.55 -3.75 15.54
#